data_3f4d5605e88f64a7ef8512b6528f657c
#
_entry.id   3f4d5605e88f64a7ef8512b6528f657c
#
_cell.length_a   1.000
_cell.length_b   1.000
_cell.length_c   1.000
_cell.angle_alpha   90.00
_cell.angle_beta   90.00
_cell.angle_gamma   90.00
#
_symmetry.space_group_name_H-M   'P 1'
#
loop_
_entity.id
_entity.type
_entity.pdbx_description
1 polymer ?
#
loop_
_entity_poly.entity_id
_entity_poly.type
_entity_poly.pdbx_seq_one_letter_code
_entity_poly.pdbx_strand_id
1 'polypeptide(L)'
;MDEVLTDQNEHPVRTIDAETLLLRPEPLTMRFRLLGILPLMFFLAQAAHYWQINQLGHLLWMCNVGNVLLAAGLFLDQPRLIRVAVVWSVPGLFVWWRYVVMEWFGYATLDWWAVMSSTLAHVGGLIVGLISLRRIRMDRVTWLYAFAWYLAVQFISRLATRAALNVNVSHRIYVGWEREFQSYFKFWIVLTVAVASSLWLLSWTLNKLWPCRSHLPFAKLKQFRLGGDKKMEP
;
A
#
# COMPACT_ATOMS: atom_id res chain seq x y z
N MET A 1 42.92 -37.22 44.19
CA MET A 1 41.73 -37.59 43.41
C MET A 1 40.92 -36.31 43.29
N ASP A 2 41.32 -35.43 42.42
CA ASP A 2 40.69 -34.10 42.22
C ASP A 2 40.06 -34.08 40.86
N GLU A 3 38.73 -34.14 40.92
CA GLU A 3 37.85 -34.07 39.71
C GLU A 3 37.66 -32.60 39.31
N VAL A 4 38.36 -32.20 38.27
CA VAL A 4 38.17 -30.87 37.66
C VAL A 4 36.93 -30.91 36.81
N LEU A 5 35.81 -30.35 37.32
CA LEU A 5 34.62 -30.05 36.56
C LEU A 5 34.86 -28.84 35.66
N THR A 6 35.12 -29.09 34.40
CA THR A 6 35.10 -28.06 33.36
C THR A 6 33.66 -27.80 32.94
N ASP A 7 33.07 -26.73 33.47
CA ASP A 7 31.78 -26.17 33.03
C ASP A 7 31.95 -25.49 31.68
N GLN A 8 31.67 -26.22 30.58
CA GLN A 8 31.61 -25.69 29.23
C GLN A 8 30.17 -25.23 28.91
N ASN A 9 29.74 -24.13 29.54
CA ASN A 9 28.54 -23.41 29.12
C ASN A 9 28.93 -22.40 28.01
N GLU A 10 29.39 -22.90 26.86
CA GLU A 10 29.48 -22.09 25.66
C GLU A 10 28.06 -21.85 25.14
N HIS A 11 27.49 -20.70 25.50
CA HIS A 11 26.32 -20.17 24.78
C HIS A 11 26.66 -20.05 23.31
N PRO A 12 25.90 -20.71 22.39
CA PRO A 12 26.13 -20.56 20.98
C PRO A 12 25.90 -19.08 20.64
N VAL A 13 26.99 -18.36 20.38
CA VAL A 13 26.92 -17.04 19.76
C VAL A 13 26.15 -17.24 18.47
N ARG A 14 24.87 -16.78 18.44
CA ARG A 14 24.10 -16.71 17.20
C ARG A 14 24.87 -15.82 16.24
N THR A 15 25.70 -16.43 15.43
CA THR A 15 26.24 -15.79 14.23
C THR A 15 25.01 -15.44 13.40
N ILE A 16 24.63 -14.16 13.43
CA ILE A 16 23.64 -13.61 12.49
C ILE A 16 24.29 -13.85 11.14
N ASP A 17 23.76 -14.82 10.39
CA ASP A 17 24.29 -15.18 9.10
C ASP A 17 24.43 -13.91 8.28
N ALA A 18 25.62 -13.64 7.77
CA ALA A 18 25.92 -12.51 6.88
C ALA A 18 24.94 -12.48 5.68
N GLU A 19 24.36 -13.62 5.36
CA GLU A 19 23.33 -13.83 4.36
C GLU A 19 21.99 -13.14 4.71
N THR A 20 21.60 -13.09 5.99
CA THR A 20 20.41 -12.37 6.48
C THR A 20 20.60 -10.85 6.40
N LEU A 21 21.83 -10.37 6.54
CA LEU A 21 22.19 -8.95 6.39
C LEU A 21 22.14 -8.48 4.92
N LEU A 22 22.48 -9.37 3.96
CA LEU A 22 22.47 -9.06 2.53
C LEU A 22 21.05 -8.99 1.92
N LEU A 23 20.03 -9.53 2.61
CA LEU A 23 18.64 -9.52 2.18
C LEU A 23 17.85 -8.30 2.67
N ARG A 24 18.45 -7.47 3.53
CA ARG A 24 17.80 -6.24 3.99
C ARG A 24 17.85 -5.21 2.86
N PRO A 25 16.72 -4.73 2.34
CA PRO A 25 16.73 -3.65 1.34
C PRO A 25 17.47 -2.45 1.94
N GLU A 26 18.33 -1.82 1.13
CA GLU A 26 19.01 -0.59 1.55
C GLU A 26 18.01 0.44 2.04
N PRO A 27 18.27 1.10 3.18
CA PRO A 27 17.35 2.09 3.72
C PRO A 27 17.18 3.24 2.72
N LEU A 28 15.97 3.80 2.68
CA LEU A 28 15.68 4.93 1.82
C LEU A 28 16.53 6.14 2.22
N THR A 29 17.13 6.78 1.22
CA THR A 29 17.86 8.03 1.46
C THR A 29 16.94 9.10 2.02
N MET A 30 17.47 10.05 2.82
CA MET A 30 16.68 11.13 3.40
C MET A 30 15.89 11.91 2.34
N ARG A 31 16.50 12.20 1.19
CA ARG A 31 15.83 12.88 0.06
C ARG A 31 14.62 12.10 -0.44
N PHE A 32 14.71 10.77 -0.48
CA PHE A 32 13.62 9.93 -0.92
C PHE A 32 12.49 9.86 0.12
N ARG A 33 12.84 9.85 1.40
CA ARG A 33 11.86 9.89 2.51
C ARG A 33 11.08 11.21 2.52
N LEU A 34 11.71 12.32 2.16
CA LEU A 34 11.04 13.63 2.04
C LEU A 34 9.95 13.68 0.96
N LEU A 35 9.96 12.76 -0.02
CA LEU A 35 8.82 12.62 -0.95
C LEU A 35 7.50 12.33 -0.23
N GLY A 36 7.54 11.82 1.00
CA GLY A 36 6.37 11.61 1.85
C GLY A 36 5.60 12.89 2.18
N ILE A 37 6.24 14.07 2.06
CA ILE A 37 5.57 15.35 2.22
C ILE A 37 4.45 15.52 1.17
N LEU A 38 4.65 15.06 -0.06
CA LEU A 38 3.67 15.24 -1.14
C LEU A 38 2.34 14.52 -0.84
N PRO A 39 2.30 13.19 -0.60
CA PRO A 39 1.03 12.53 -0.29
C PRO A 39 0.41 13.02 1.02
N LEU A 40 1.21 13.48 1.99
CA LEU A 40 0.68 14.14 3.19
C LEU A 40 -0.04 15.45 2.83
N MET A 41 0.55 16.30 1.99
CA MET A 41 -0.08 17.54 1.52
C MET A 41 -1.33 17.26 0.69
N PHE A 42 -1.35 16.22 -0.13
CA PHE A 42 -2.55 15.81 -0.88
C PHE A 42 -3.68 15.39 0.05
N PHE A 43 -3.35 14.63 1.11
CA PHE A 43 -4.33 14.28 2.14
C PHE A 43 -4.84 15.51 2.88
N LEU A 44 -3.97 16.45 3.25
CA LEU A 44 -4.36 17.67 3.94
C LEU A 44 -5.23 18.59 3.07
N ALA A 45 -4.97 18.67 1.77
CA ALA A 45 -5.82 19.39 0.83
C ALA A 45 -7.25 18.80 0.78
N GLN A 46 -7.35 17.46 0.73
CA GLN A 46 -8.64 16.78 0.83
C GLN A 46 -9.32 17.00 2.19
N ALA A 47 -8.54 16.99 3.27
CA ALA A 47 -9.05 17.23 4.61
C ALA A 47 -9.65 18.64 4.73
N ALA A 48 -8.98 19.66 4.18
CA ALA A 48 -9.47 21.02 4.14
C ALA A 48 -10.79 21.13 3.36
N HIS A 49 -10.87 20.46 2.19
CA HIS A 49 -12.11 20.41 1.41
C HIS A 49 -13.26 19.77 2.20
N TYR A 50 -13.05 18.56 2.75
CA TYR A 50 -14.11 17.87 3.51
C TYR A 50 -14.48 18.56 4.81
N TRP A 51 -13.55 19.31 5.41
CA TRP A 51 -13.85 20.19 6.54
C TRP A 51 -14.82 21.30 6.14
N GLN A 52 -14.57 21.99 5.03
CA GLN A 52 -15.41 23.09 4.52
C GLN A 52 -16.86 22.65 4.25
N ILE A 53 -17.05 21.42 3.71
CA ILE A 53 -18.37 20.88 3.42
C ILE A 53 -18.97 20.05 4.56
N ASN A 54 -18.33 20.07 5.75
CA ASN A 54 -18.77 19.32 6.94
C ASN A 54 -18.93 17.80 6.71
N GLN A 55 -18.03 17.20 5.92
CA GLN A 55 -18.06 15.78 5.54
C GLN A 55 -16.74 15.05 5.84
N LEU A 56 -16.12 15.31 7.00
CA LEU A 56 -14.83 14.72 7.39
C LEU A 56 -14.79 13.18 7.33
N GLY A 57 -15.93 12.51 7.46
CA GLY A 57 -16.01 11.05 7.30
C GLY A 57 -15.45 10.55 5.97
N HIS A 58 -15.46 11.36 4.92
CA HIS A 58 -14.89 11.01 3.62
C HIS A 58 -13.35 10.87 3.64
N LEU A 59 -12.67 11.34 4.68
CA LEU A 59 -11.22 11.11 4.87
C LEU A 59 -10.90 9.62 5.03
N LEU A 60 -11.86 8.80 5.45
CA LEU A 60 -11.70 7.35 5.58
C LEU A 60 -11.85 6.59 4.24
N TRP A 61 -12.12 7.27 3.11
CA TRP A 61 -12.01 6.61 1.82
C TRP A 61 -10.61 6.02 1.62
N MET A 62 -10.53 4.81 1.08
CA MET A 62 -9.26 4.07 0.90
C MET A 62 -8.20 4.90 0.16
N CYS A 63 -8.58 5.74 -0.79
CA CYS A 63 -7.66 6.61 -1.52
C CYS A 63 -7.00 7.66 -0.61
N ASN A 64 -7.75 8.25 0.32
CA ASN A 64 -7.23 9.23 1.27
C ASN A 64 -6.33 8.55 2.31
N VAL A 65 -6.79 7.43 2.89
CA VAL A 65 -5.98 6.59 3.79
C VAL A 65 -4.72 6.09 3.08
N GLY A 66 -4.81 5.75 1.78
CA GLY A 66 -3.67 5.39 0.95
C GLY A 66 -2.59 6.45 0.90
N ASN A 67 -2.94 7.73 0.80
CA ASN A 67 -1.99 8.83 0.86
C ASN A 67 -1.31 8.94 2.23
N VAL A 68 -2.04 8.73 3.33
CA VAL A 68 -1.46 8.70 4.69
C VAL A 68 -0.50 7.52 4.83
N LEU A 69 -0.88 6.32 4.35
CA LEU A 69 0.00 5.15 4.37
C LEU A 69 1.26 5.35 3.53
N LEU A 70 1.13 6.02 2.38
CA LEU A 70 2.26 6.34 1.51
C LEU A 70 3.22 7.32 2.20
N ALA A 71 2.69 8.38 2.79
CA ALA A 71 3.47 9.36 3.55
C ALA A 71 4.19 8.70 4.73
N ALA A 72 3.46 7.97 5.57
CA ALA A 72 4.01 7.26 6.72
C ALA A 72 5.06 6.22 6.29
N GLY A 73 4.77 5.47 5.23
CA GLY A 73 5.69 4.48 4.69
C GLY A 73 7.01 5.08 4.21
N LEU A 74 6.96 6.24 3.57
CA LEU A 74 8.15 6.97 3.12
C LEU A 74 8.93 7.55 4.30
N PHE A 75 8.27 8.24 5.25
CA PHE A 75 8.94 8.85 6.41
C PHE A 75 9.57 7.80 7.33
N LEU A 76 8.88 6.70 7.58
CA LEU A 76 9.30 5.64 8.49
C LEU A 76 10.14 4.55 7.82
N ASP A 77 10.41 4.67 6.51
CA ASP A 77 11.10 3.65 5.72
C ASP A 77 10.45 2.27 5.84
N GLN A 78 9.11 2.24 5.68
CA GLN A 78 8.30 1.04 5.80
C GLN A 78 7.79 0.56 4.44
N PRO A 79 8.52 -0.34 3.75
CA PRO A 79 8.16 -0.80 2.39
C PRO A 79 6.75 -1.40 2.29
N ARG A 80 6.27 -2.05 3.35
CA ARG A 80 4.93 -2.66 3.36
C ARG A 80 3.83 -1.62 3.22
N LEU A 81 3.93 -0.48 3.95
CA LEU A 81 2.94 0.60 3.86
C LEU A 81 2.92 1.24 2.48
N ILE A 82 4.10 1.45 1.89
CA ILE A 82 4.22 2.03 0.55
C ILE A 82 3.58 1.12 -0.48
N ARG A 83 3.83 -0.19 -0.44
CA ARG A 83 3.23 -1.16 -1.36
C ARG A 83 1.71 -1.20 -1.24
N VAL A 84 1.18 -1.25 -0.02
CA VAL A 84 -0.27 -1.20 0.24
C VAL A 84 -0.88 0.07 -0.34
N ALA A 85 -0.26 1.24 -0.09
CA ALA A 85 -0.71 2.52 -0.61
C ALA A 85 -0.78 2.54 -2.14
N VAL A 86 0.23 2.01 -2.82
CA VAL A 86 0.24 1.94 -4.29
C VAL A 86 -0.87 1.05 -4.82
N VAL A 87 -1.08 -0.13 -4.22
CA VAL A 87 -2.16 -1.04 -4.61
C VAL A 87 -3.52 -0.36 -4.46
N TRP A 88 -3.72 0.48 -3.45
CA TRP A 88 -4.98 1.20 -3.23
C TRP A 88 -5.15 2.42 -4.14
N SER A 89 -4.06 3.06 -4.55
CA SER A 89 -4.12 4.25 -5.42
C SER A 89 -4.66 3.93 -6.81
N VAL A 90 -4.44 2.72 -7.33
CA VAL A 90 -4.88 2.34 -8.68
C VAL A 90 -6.41 2.26 -8.79
N PRO A 91 -7.16 1.54 -7.93
CA PRO A 91 -8.63 1.61 -7.96
C PRO A 91 -9.17 3.02 -7.73
N GLY A 92 -8.49 3.80 -6.86
CA GLY A 92 -8.84 5.21 -6.63
C GLY A 92 -8.82 6.05 -7.90
N LEU A 93 -7.90 5.78 -8.83
CA LEU A 93 -7.84 6.46 -10.12
C LEU A 93 -9.11 6.25 -10.97
N PHE A 94 -9.69 5.04 -10.97
CA PHE A 94 -10.93 4.77 -11.69
C PHE A 94 -12.12 5.52 -11.09
N VAL A 95 -12.19 5.61 -9.75
CA VAL A 95 -13.23 6.38 -9.04
C VAL A 95 -13.09 7.87 -9.37
N TRP A 96 -11.86 8.39 -9.32
CA TRP A 96 -11.54 9.77 -9.67
C TRP A 96 -11.90 10.09 -11.12
N TRP A 97 -11.52 9.22 -12.08
CA TRP A 97 -11.86 9.39 -13.49
C TRP A 97 -13.37 9.50 -13.71
N ARG A 98 -14.16 8.60 -13.09
CA ARG A 98 -15.61 8.68 -13.15
C ARG A 98 -16.13 10.00 -12.60
N TYR A 99 -15.60 10.48 -11.46
CA TYR A 99 -15.97 11.76 -10.87
C TYR A 99 -15.69 12.92 -11.84
N VAL A 100 -14.47 13.04 -12.38
CA VAL A 100 -14.08 14.10 -13.30
C VAL A 100 -14.93 14.09 -14.57
N VAL A 101 -15.23 12.91 -15.13
CA VAL A 101 -16.10 12.79 -16.31
C VAL A 101 -17.50 13.28 -16.00
N MET A 102 -18.08 12.92 -14.84
CA MET A 102 -19.41 13.37 -14.45
C MET A 102 -19.47 14.90 -14.26
N GLU A 103 -18.46 15.48 -13.64
CA GLU A 103 -18.31 16.94 -13.51
C GLU A 103 -18.16 17.62 -14.87
N TRP A 104 -17.31 17.07 -15.76
CA TRP A 104 -17.07 17.63 -17.09
C TRP A 104 -18.34 17.65 -17.96
N PHE A 105 -19.18 16.64 -17.87
CA PHE A 105 -20.45 16.59 -18.60
C PHE A 105 -21.60 17.37 -17.92
N GLY A 106 -21.31 18.12 -16.88
CA GLY A 106 -22.28 19.03 -16.24
C GLY A 106 -23.33 18.34 -15.38
N TYR A 107 -23.06 17.09 -14.94
CA TYR A 107 -23.94 16.38 -14.01
C TYR A 107 -23.81 16.87 -12.56
N ALA A 108 -22.82 17.71 -12.28
CA ALA A 108 -22.62 18.39 -11.01
C ALA A 108 -22.07 19.81 -11.21
N THR A 109 -22.18 20.65 -10.19
CA THR A 109 -21.58 22.00 -10.21
C THR A 109 -20.09 21.91 -9.99
N LEU A 110 -19.30 22.52 -10.89
CA LEU A 110 -17.85 22.45 -10.87
C LEU A 110 -17.31 23.22 -9.65
N ASP A 111 -16.90 22.49 -8.63
CA ASP A 111 -16.06 23.02 -7.55
C ASP A 111 -14.60 22.75 -7.88
N TRP A 112 -13.91 23.77 -8.37
CA TRP A 112 -12.50 23.68 -8.73
C TRP A 112 -11.61 23.19 -7.59
N TRP A 113 -11.91 23.57 -6.36
CA TRP A 113 -11.15 23.12 -5.21
C TRP A 113 -11.32 21.62 -4.96
N ALA A 114 -12.55 21.10 -5.08
CA ALA A 114 -12.84 19.68 -4.98
C ALA A 114 -12.12 18.89 -6.08
N VAL A 115 -12.20 19.36 -7.35
CA VAL A 115 -11.52 18.69 -8.47
C VAL A 115 -10.01 18.69 -8.29
N MET A 116 -9.40 19.83 -7.92
CA MET A 116 -7.95 19.92 -7.74
C MET A 116 -7.46 19.05 -6.59
N SER A 117 -8.08 19.15 -5.41
CA SER A 117 -7.67 18.36 -4.24
C SER A 117 -7.85 16.85 -4.50
N SER A 118 -8.94 16.45 -5.18
CA SER A 118 -9.18 15.07 -5.59
C SER A 118 -8.16 14.59 -6.62
N THR A 119 -7.80 15.42 -7.60
CA THR A 119 -6.77 15.09 -8.60
C THR A 119 -5.40 14.88 -7.95
N LEU A 120 -5.01 15.76 -7.05
CA LEU A 120 -3.75 15.62 -6.31
C LEU A 120 -3.74 14.32 -5.48
N ALA A 121 -4.85 14.01 -4.80
CA ALA A 121 -4.93 12.79 -3.98
C ALA A 121 -4.85 11.50 -4.82
N HIS A 122 -5.51 11.45 -5.97
CA HIS A 122 -5.59 10.21 -6.77
C HIS A 122 -4.44 10.10 -7.78
N VAL A 123 -4.24 11.12 -8.62
CA VAL A 123 -3.19 11.11 -9.66
C VAL A 123 -1.82 11.38 -9.04
N GLY A 124 -1.71 12.42 -8.22
CA GLY A 124 -0.46 12.78 -7.54
C GLY A 124 0.02 11.66 -6.61
N GLY A 125 -0.88 11.12 -5.78
CA GLY A 125 -0.58 9.99 -4.90
C GLY A 125 -0.09 8.76 -5.66
N LEU A 126 -0.76 8.40 -6.77
CA LEU A 126 -0.32 7.29 -7.62
C LEU A 126 1.06 7.53 -8.23
N ILE A 127 1.33 8.74 -8.76
CA ILE A 127 2.64 9.07 -9.35
C ILE A 127 3.75 8.90 -8.30
N VAL A 128 3.59 9.48 -7.11
CA VAL A 128 4.57 9.33 -6.01
C VAL A 128 4.73 7.86 -5.63
N GLY A 129 3.64 7.10 -5.57
CA GLY A 129 3.64 5.67 -5.30
C GLY A 129 4.45 4.89 -6.34
N LEU A 130 4.20 5.11 -7.65
CA LEU A 130 4.92 4.44 -8.73
C LEU A 130 6.41 4.81 -8.77
N ILE A 131 6.76 6.07 -8.48
CA ILE A 131 8.16 6.48 -8.30
C ILE A 131 8.80 5.69 -7.16
N SER A 132 8.05 5.48 -6.06
CA SER A 132 8.53 4.74 -4.89
C SER A 132 8.79 3.26 -5.20
N LEU A 133 8.00 2.63 -6.08
CA LEU A 133 8.20 1.24 -6.51
C LEU A 133 9.50 1.03 -7.29
N ARG A 134 10.11 2.07 -7.86
CA ARG A 134 11.44 1.95 -8.51
C ARG A 134 12.52 1.56 -7.51
N ARG A 135 12.36 1.91 -6.23
CA ARG A 135 13.29 1.58 -5.13
C ARG A 135 12.83 0.39 -4.32
N ILE A 136 11.55 0.34 -3.95
CA ILE A 136 11.03 -0.59 -2.95
C ILE A 136 10.67 -1.94 -3.54
N ARG A 137 10.23 -1.99 -4.80
CA ARG A 137 9.78 -3.19 -5.49
C ARG A 137 8.56 -3.87 -4.81
N MET A 138 7.76 -4.59 -5.58
CA MET A 138 6.58 -5.30 -5.10
C MET A 138 6.93 -6.70 -4.60
N ASP A 139 6.15 -7.22 -3.66
CA ASP A 139 6.21 -8.63 -3.24
C ASP A 139 4.86 -9.34 -3.45
N ARG A 140 4.89 -10.69 -3.32
CA ARG A 140 3.71 -11.52 -3.58
C ARG A 140 2.65 -11.46 -2.48
N VAL A 141 3.01 -11.01 -1.29
CA VAL A 141 2.12 -11.00 -0.11
C VAL A 141 1.47 -9.63 0.12
N THR A 142 1.83 -8.62 -0.66
CA THR A 142 1.29 -7.25 -0.53
C THR A 142 -0.23 -7.21 -0.55
N TRP A 143 -0.89 -8.04 -1.38
CA TRP A 143 -2.33 -8.08 -1.47
C TRP A 143 -3.01 -8.47 -0.13
N LEU A 144 -2.38 -9.36 0.67
CA LEU A 144 -2.90 -9.75 1.99
C LEU A 144 -2.88 -8.55 2.95
N TYR A 145 -1.78 -7.79 2.97
CA TYR A 145 -1.71 -6.57 3.78
C TYR A 145 -2.69 -5.51 3.29
N ALA A 146 -2.82 -5.33 1.96
CA ALA A 146 -3.79 -4.39 1.39
C ALA A 146 -5.23 -4.79 1.74
N PHE A 147 -5.54 -6.10 1.70
CA PHE A 147 -6.85 -6.61 2.07
C PHE A 147 -7.13 -6.49 3.58
N ALA A 148 -6.14 -6.79 4.43
CA ALA A 148 -6.29 -6.60 5.88
C ALA A 148 -6.57 -5.13 6.23
N TRP A 149 -5.84 -4.20 5.61
CA TRP A 149 -6.09 -2.76 5.74
C TRP A 149 -7.47 -2.37 5.21
N TYR A 150 -7.92 -2.94 4.09
CA TYR A 150 -9.28 -2.71 3.57
C TYR A 150 -10.34 -3.07 4.60
N LEU A 151 -10.27 -4.27 5.19
CA LEU A 151 -11.22 -4.71 6.22
C LEU A 151 -11.17 -3.81 7.45
N ALA A 152 -9.96 -3.45 7.91
CA ALA A 152 -9.79 -2.54 9.04
C ALA A 152 -10.42 -1.17 8.79
N VAL A 153 -10.14 -0.57 7.63
CA VAL A 153 -10.68 0.76 7.27
C VAL A 153 -12.19 0.70 7.06
N GLN A 154 -12.72 -0.39 6.46
CA GLN A 154 -14.16 -0.59 6.32
C GLN A 154 -14.85 -0.70 7.68
N PHE A 155 -14.26 -1.46 8.61
CA PHE A 155 -14.77 -1.58 9.98
C PHE A 155 -14.72 -0.23 10.72
N ILE A 156 -13.59 0.49 10.64
CA ILE A 156 -13.46 1.83 11.23
C ILE A 156 -14.49 2.79 10.61
N SER A 157 -14.69 2.74 9.28
CA SER A 157 -15.69 3.57 8.60
C SER A 157 -17.10 3.31 9.14
N ARG A 158 -17.44 2.04 9.39
CA ARG A 158 -18.73 1.68 9.98
C ARG A 158 -18.93 2.23 11.38
N LEU A 159 -17.89 2.30 12.19
CA LEU A 159 -17.96 2.80 13.56
C LEU A 159 -17.89 4.33 13.64
N ALA A 160 -17.08 4.97 12.79
CA ALA A 160 -16.71 6.36 12.90
C ALA A 160 -17.48 7.31 11.97
N THR A 161 -18.26 6.78 10.97
CA THR A 161 -18.95 7.62 10.02
C THR A 161 -20.49 7.47 10.11
N ARG A 162 -21.19 8.52 9.71
CA ARG A 162 -22.65 8.49 9.58
C ARG A 162 -23.06 7.54 8.45
N ALA A 163 -24.12 6.75 8.64
CA ALA A 163 -24.62 5.82 7.63
C ALA A 163 -24.99 6.50 6.30
N ALA A 164 -25.35 7.79 6.33
CA ALA A 164 -25.67 8.56 5.14
C ALA A 164 -24.46 8.71 4.19
N LEU A 165 -23.22 8.80 4.71
CA LEU A 165 -22.01 8.92 3.90
C LEU A 165 -21.59 7.61 3.24
N ASN A 166 -21.97 6.47 3.80
CA ASN A 166 -21.68 5.12 3.30
C ASN A 166 -20.21 4.92 2.83
N VAL A 167 -19.26 5.48 3.56
CA VAL A 167 -17.84 5.43 3.24
C VAL A 167 -17.36 3.98 3.15
N ASN A 168 -16.60 3.66 2.11
CA ASN A 168 -16.16 2.30 1.79
C ASN A 168 -17.29 1.27 1.74
N VAL A 169 -18.52 1.73 1.46
CA VAL A 169 -19.72 0.90 1.40
C VAL A 169 -19.96 0.13 2.71
N SER A 170 -19.62 0.75 3.84
CA SER A 170 -19.61 0.10 5.15
C SER A 170 -20.98 -0.03 5.83
N HIS A 171 -21.99 0.72 5.39
CA HIS A 171 -23.29 0.79 6.08
C HIS A 171 -24.44 0.16 5.31
N ARG A 172 -24.49 0.34 3.99
CA ARG A 172 -25.62 -0.07 3.15
C ARG A 172 -25.16 -0.51 1.77
N ILE A 173 -26.02 -1.16 1.04
CA ILE A 173 -25.82 -1.52 -0.38
C ILE A 173 -25.54 -0.26 -1.18
N TYR A 174 -24.63 -0.34 -2.14
CA TYR A 174 -24.31 0.76 -3.04
C TYR A 174 -25.54 1.11 -3.89
N VAL A 175 -25.78 2.42 -4.07
CA VAL A 175 -26.93 2.93 -4.83
C VAL A 175 -26.97 2.31 -6.23
N GLY A 176 -28.11 1.77 -6.61
CA GLY A 176 -28.36 1.11 -7.89
C GLY A 176 -28.18 -0.42 -7.85
N TRP A 177 -27.68 -0.99 -6.73
CA TRP A 177 -27.50 -2.43 -6.55
C TRP A 177 -28.55 -3.07 -5.62
N GLU A 178 -29.49 -2.27 -5.11
CA GLU A 178 -30.51 -2.73 -4.16
C GLU A 178 -31.48 -3.76 -4.77
N ARG A 179 -31.66 -3.74 -6.09
CA ARG A 179 -32.47 -4.73 -6.80
C ARG A 179 -31.82 -6.10 -6.88
N GLU A 180 -30.49 -6.13 -7.00
CA GLU A 180 -29.70 -7.36 -7.14
C GLU A 180 -29.44 -8.02 -5.78
N PHE A 181 -29.35 -7.21 -4.73
CA PHE A 181 -29.04 -7.68 -3.38
C PHE A 181 -30.16 -7.34 -2.40
N GLN A 182 -30.90 -8.35 -1.98
CA GLN A 182 -31.99 -8.20 -0.97
C GLN A 182 -31.41 -8.05 0.46
N SER A 183 -30.13 -8.34 0.68
CA SER A 183 -29.49 -8.31 1.98
C SER A 183 -28.12 -7.62 1.88
N TYR A 184 -27.89 -6.67 2.80
CA TYR A 184 -26.58 -6.03 2.94
C TYR A 184 -25.45 -7.06 3.19
N PHE A 185 -25.71 -8.11 3.97
CA PHE A 185 -24.72 -9.14 4.26
C PHE A 185 -24.28 -9.90 3.00
N LYS A 186 -25.22 -10.32 2.16
CA LYS A 186 -24.91 -10.96 0.86
C LYS A 186 -24.11 -10.02 -0.04
N PHE A 187 -24.54 -8.77 -0.15
CA PHE A 187 -23.81 -7.74 -0.89
C PHE A 187 -22.40 -7.55 -0.35
N TRP A 188 -22.24 -7.44 0.99
CA TRP A 188 -20.95 -7.26 1.64
C TRP A 188 -19.99 -8.43 1.36
N ILE A 189 -20.45 -9.68 1.39
CA ILE A 189 -19.64 -10.86 1.05
C ILE A 189 -19.16 -10.76 -0.39
N VAL A 190 -20.06 -10.51 -1.34
CA VAL A 190 -19.72 -10.42 -2.77
C VAL A 190 -18.72 -9.28 -3.01
N LEU A 191 -18.97 -8.11 -2.41
CA LEU A 191 -18.06 -6.97 -2.49
C LEU A 191 -16.68 -7.31 -1.92
N THR A 192 -16.63 -7.96 -0.76
CA THR A 192 -15.38 -8.35 -0.10
C THR A 192 -14.56 -9.32 -0.94
N VAL A 193 -15.20 -10.33 -1.55
CA VAL A 193 -14.56 -11.26 -2.48
C VAL A 193 -14.06 -10.54 -3.74
N ALA A 194 -14.88 -9.65 -4.31
CA ALA A 194 -14.51 -8.87 -5.49
C ALA A 194 -13.30 -7.96 -5.20
N VAL A 195 -13.28 -7.29 -4.04
CA VAL A 195 -12.14 -6.46 -3.61
C VAL A 195 -10.90 -7.32 -3.39
N ALA A 196 -11.00 -8.46 -2.68
CA ALA A 196 -9.86 -9.36 -2.46
C ALA A 196 -9.26 -9.83 -3.80
N SER A 197 -10.11 -10.25 -4.74
CA SER A 197 -9.69 -10.70 -6.08
C SER A 197 -9.03 -9.56 -6.87
N SER A 198 -9.58 -8.36 -6.80
CA SER A 198 -9.02 -7.17 -7.47
C SER A 198 -7.67 -6.78 -6.90
N LEU A 199 -7.52 -6.76 -5.57
CA LEU A 199 -6.25 -6.46 -4.90
C LEU A 199 -5.19 -7.54 -5.20
N TRP A 200 -5.59 -8.81 -5.26
CA TRP A 200 -4.71 -9.90 -5.65
C TRP A 200 -4.21 -9.73 -7.08
N LEU A 201 -5.12 -9.54 -8.05
CA LEU A 201 -4.79 -9.36 -9.47
C LEU A 201 -3.87 -8.14 -9.66
N LEU A 202 -4.20 -7.03 -9.00
CA LEU A 202 -3.43 -5.80 -9.09
C LEU A 202 -2.02 -5.96 -8.48
N SER A 203 -1.91 -6.56 -7.30
CA SER A 203 -0.61 -6.85 -6.68
C SER A 203 0.22 -7.80 -7.54
N TRP A 204 -0.40 -8.80 -8.16
CA TRP A 204 0.26 -9.71 -9.08
C TRP A 204 0.80 -8.97 -10.32
N THR A 205 -0.02 -8.09 -10.93
CA THR A 205 0.38 -7.28 -12.07
C THR A 205 1.54 -6.34 -11.71
N LEU A 206 1.42 -5.61 -10.61
CA LEU A 206 2.47 -4.72 -10.13
C LEU A 206 3.76 -5.47 -9.78
N ASN A 207 3.64 -6.68 -9.22
CA ASN A 207 4.81 -7.51 -8.93
C ASN A 207 5.51 -8.00 -10.20
N LYS A 208 4.79 -8.20 -11.31
CA LYS A 208 5.41 -8.49 -12.61
C LYS A 208 6.15 -7.30 -13.20
N LEU A 209 5.61 -6.09 -13.01
CA LEU A 209 6.23 -4.85 -13.52
C LEU A 209 7.42 -4.39 -12.66
N TRP A 210 7.33 -4.58 -11.35
CA TRP A 210 8.35 -4.18 -10.36
C TRP A 210 8.70 -5.34 -9.41
N PRO A 211 9.27 -6.45 -9.91
CA PRO A 211 9.53 -7.63 -9.09
C PRO A 211 10.59 -7.37 -8.00
N CYS A 212 10.36 -7.93 -6.81
CA CYS A 212 11.39 -8.01 -5.79
C CYS A 212 12.48 -9.00 -6.23
N ARG A 213 13.75 -8.57 -6.23
CA ARG A 213 14.89 -9.39 -6.70
C ARG A 213 15.25 -10.57 -5.78
N SER A 214 14.56 -10.76 -4.66
CA SER A 214 14.81 -11.84 -3.70
C SER A 214 14.60 -13.27 -4.25
N HIS A 215 14.29 -13.41 -5.53
CA HIS A 215 14.10 -14.69 -6.21
C HIS A 215 15.13 -14.95 -7.33
N LEU A 216 16.31 -14.32 -7.30
CA LEU A 216 17.41 -14.87 -8.09
C LEU A 216 17.74 -16.23 -7.48
N PRO A 217 17.58 -17.37 -8.24
CA PRO A 217 17.88 -18.67 -7.72
C PRO A 217 19.35 -18.68 -7.26
N PHE A 218 19.59 -19.15 -6.04
CA PHE A 218 20.89 -19.30 -5.39
C PHE A 218 21.97 -19.89 -6.29
N ALA A 219 21.60 -20.67 -7.30
CA ALA A 219 22.47 -21.26 -8.31
C ALA A 219 23.29 -20.22 -9.10
N LYS A 220 22.75 -19.00 -9.35
CA LYS A 220 23.49 -17.97 -10.12
C LYS A 220 24.52 -17.22 -9.28
N LEU A 221 24.30 -17.07 -7.98
CA LEU A 221 25.26 -16.44 -7.08
C LEU A 221 26.49 -17.32 -6.83
N LYS A 222 26.30 -18.65 -6.78
CA LYS A 222 27.38 -19.61 -6.62
C LYS A 222 28.31 -19.65 -7.84
N GLN A 223 27.76 -19.49 -9.05
CA GLN A 223 28.53 -19.44 -10.30
C GLN A 223 29.42 -18.19 -10.40
N PHE A 224 28.96 -17.03 -9.87
CA PHE A 224 29.78 -15.80 -9.87
C PHE A 224 30.96 -15.88 -8.88
N ARG A 225 30.79 -16.60 -7.75
CA ARG A 225 31.83 -16.75 -6.73
C ARG A 225 32.90 -17.76 -7.12
N LEU A 226 32.55 -18.80 -7.87
CA LEU A 226 33.50 -19.84 -8.33
C LEU A 226 34.24 -19.43 -9.62
N GLY A 227 33.76 -18.42 -10.34
CA GLY A 227 34.43 -17.87 -11.52
C GLY A 227 35.53 -16.84 -11.22
N GLY A 228 35.55 -16.26 -9.99
CA GLY A 228 36.50 -15.24 -9.57
C GLY A 228 37.89 -15.77 -9.13
N ASP A 229 37.96 -17.01 -8.69
CA ASP A 229 39.20 -17.57 -8.11
C ASP A 229 40.13 -18.28 -9.14
N LYS A 230 39.81 -18.21 -10.43
CA LYS A 230 40.62 -18.89 -11.47
C LYS A 230 41.58 -17.99 -12.24
N LYS A 231 41.93 -16.81 -11.75
CA LYS A 231 42.98 -15.97 -12.38
C LYS A 231 43.86 -15.35 -11.33
N MET A 232 44.72 -16.13 -10.71
CA MET A 232 46.03 -15.73 -10.19
C MET A 232 46.87 -16.99 -9.96
N GLU A 233 47.43 -17.50 -11.01
CA GLU A 233 48.69 -18.27 -10.96
C GLU A 233 49.73 -17.58 -11.85
N PRO A 234 50.97 -17.47 -11.37
CA PRO A 234 52.01 -16.67 -11.96
C PRO A 234 52.62 -17.28 -13.25
#